data_43ec504cd2fa1f1897f54398aacf0d7c
#
_entry.id   43ec504cd2fa1f1897f54398aacf0d7c
#
_cell.length_a   1.000
_cell.length_b   1.000
_cell.length_c   1.000
_cell.angle_alpha   90.00
_cell.angle_beta   90.00
_cell.angle_gamma   90.00
#
_symmetry.space_group_name_H-M   'P 1'
#
loop_
_entity.id
_entity.type
_entity.pdbx_description
1 polymer ?
#
loop_
_entity_poly.entity_id
_entity_poly.type
_entity_poly.pdbx_seq_one_letter_code
_entity_poly.pdbx_strand_id
1 'polypeptide(L)'
;MMTLHHAKSDGMTNLRATGNAGGESRLAGIEVALLTLRLLERWRAAAGSQNAAIVLLAVVAISAEKLTRAELEDEFHSLAEPVPADLLSKCNVSSIAAATGFNRETTRRYVNQLVEKGILERSADGAIAFVPGYLQREEIADLLQVQLELLSRSANELLRLGALSGV
;
A
#
# COMPACT_ATOMS: atom_id res chain seq x y z
N MET A 1 -9.02 35.50 9.26
CA MET A 1 -8.74 34.73 10.47
C MET A 1 -9.91 33.78 10.66
N MET A 2 -9.87 32.62 10.01
CA MET A 2 -10.95 31.64 10.01
C MET A 2 -10.38 30.33 10.57
N THR A 3 -10.64 30.10 11.83
CA THR A 3 -10.22 28.93 12.59
C THR A 3 -10.99 27.72 12.06
N LEU A 4 -10.32 26.87 11.29
CA LEU A 4 -10.83 25.53 10.95
C LEU A 4 -10.79 24.69 12.23
N HIS A 5 -11.94 24.52 12.84
CA HIS A 5 -12.15 23.58 13.90
C HIS A 5 -11.84 22.17 13.37
N HIS A 6 -10.83 21.56 13.95
CA HIS A 6 -10.59 20.13 13.91
C HIS A 6 -11.87 19.44 14.37
N ALA A 7 -12.62 18.85 13.44
CA ALA A 7 -13.71 17.96 13.78
C ALA A 7 -13.06 16.72 14.44
N LYS A 8 -13.01 16.70 15.76
CA LYS A 8 -12.79 15.49 16.54
C LYS A 8 -13.74 14.42 16.01
N SER A 9 -13.21 13.35 15.47
CA SER A 9 -13.92 12.15 15.02
C SER A 9 -14.59 11.51 16.25
N ASP A 10 -15.74 12.02 16.59
CA ASP A 10 -16.69 11.36 17.47
C ASP A 10 -17.31 10.19 16.68
N GLY A 11 -16.96 8.97 17.03
CA GLY A 11 -17.54 7.75 16.48
C GLY A 11 -16.65 6.95 15.53
N MET A 12 -15.35 6.80 15.80
CA MET A 12 -14.57 5.77 15.13
C MET A 12 -15.08 4.39 15.54
N THR A 13 -15.93 3.81 14.70
CA THR A 13 -16.31 2.40 14.82
C THR A 13 -15.14 1.55 14.38
N ASN A 14 -14.45 0.90 15.32
CA ASN A 14 -13.41 -0.05 14.99
C ASN A 14 -14.05 -1.30 14.38
N LEU A 15 -13.49 -1.79 13.27
CA LEU A 15 -13.90 -3.07 12.70
C LEU A 15 -13.19 -4.22 13.42
N ARG A 16 -13.96 -5.25 13.78
CA ARG A 16 -13.45 -6.44 14.45
C ARG A 16 -13.90 -7.70 13.71
N ALA A 17 -12.99 -8.65 13.54
CA ALA A 17 -13.36 -9.98 13.08
C ALA A 17 -14.18 -10.70 14.17
N THR A 18 -15.31 -11.25 13.78
CA THR A 18 -16.28 -11.86 14.72
C THR A 18 -15.89 -13.28 15.09
N GLY A 19 -14.70 -13.74 15.01
CA GLY A 19 -14.18 -15.04 15.51
C GLY A 19 -15.05 -16.30 15.28
N ASN A 20 -16.31 -16.12 14.96
CA ASN A 20 -17.29 -17.18 14.72
C ASN A 20 -18.03 -16.94 13.40
N ALA A 21 -17.31 -17.09 12.30
CA ALA A 21 -17.89 -17.08 10.95
C ALA A 21 -18.69 -18.39 10.70
N GLY A 22 -19.47 -18.85 11.67
CA GLY A 22 -20.11 -20.16 11.69
C GLY A 22 -20.75 -20.60 10.37
N GLY A 23 -21.79 -19.89 9.89
CA GLY A 23 -22.49 -20.25 8.64
C GLY A 23 -21.87 -19.63 7.39
N GLU A 24 -21.23 -18.46 7.49
CA GLU A 24 -20.83 -17.62 6.35
C GLU A 24 -19.31 -17.59 6.10
N SER A 25 -18.51 -18.40 6.82
CA SER A 25 -17.05 -18.41 6.72
C SER A 25 -16.53 -18.68 5.31
N ARG A 26 -17.25 -19.50 4.55
CA ARG A 26 -16.89 -19.79 3.14
C ARG A 26 -17.07 -18.55 2.26
N LEU A 27 -18.18 -17.83 2.39
CA LEU A 27 -18.47 -16.62 1.62
C LEU A 27 -17.49 -15.50 2.02
N ALA A 28 -17.20 -15.34 3.31
CA ALA A 28 -16.20 -14.41 3.79
C ALA A 28 -14.80 -14.73 3.21
N GLY A 29 -14.40 -16.02 3.19
CA GLY A 29 -13.13 -16.44 2.60
C GLY A 29 -13.06 -16.17 1.09
N ILE A 30 -14.15 -16.37 0.36
CA ILE A 30 -14.24 -16.03 -1.08
C ILE A 30 -14.09 -14.51 -1.26
N GLU A 31 -14.78 -13.69 -0.48
CA GLU A 31 -14.70 -12.23 -0.59
C GLU A 31 -13.27 -11.71 -0.34
N VAL A 32 -12.58 -12.22 0.70
CA VAL A 32 -11.19 -11.88 0.97
C VAL A 32 -10.27 -12.28 -0.19
N ALA A 33 -10.46 -13.48 -0.76
CA ALA A 33 -9.67 -13.94 -1.90
C ALA A 33 -9.89 -13.06 -3.14
N LEU A 34 -11.15 -12.68 -3.42
CA LEU A 34 -11.50 -11.80 -4.52
C LEU A 34 -10.91 -10.39 -4.33
N LEU A 35 -10.99 -9.82 -3.13
CA LEU A 35 -10.38 -8.53 -2.82
C LEU A 35 -8.87 -8.59 -3.07
N THR A 36 -8.19 -9.59 -2.51
CA THR A 36 -6.74 -9.76 -2.67
C THR A 36 -6.35 -9.82 -4.15
N LEU A 37 -7.08 -10.61 -4.93
CA LEU A 37 -6.80 -10.76 -6.36
C LEU A 37 -7.01 -9.45 -7.13
N ARG A 38 -8.11 -8.72 -6.86
CA ARG A 38 -8.41 -7.44 -7.50
C ARG A 38 -7.36 -6.37 -7.16
N LEU A 39 -6.91 -6.30 -5.90
CA LEU A 39 -5.85 -5.38 -5.49
C LEU A 39 -4.53 -5.70 -6.21
N LEU A 40 -4.11 -6.97 -6.23
CA LEU A 40 -2.91 -7.40 -6.95
C LEU A 40 -2.97 -7.09 -8.46
N GLU A 41 -4.14 -7.22 -9.07
CA GLU A 41 -4.31 -6.93 -10.48
C GLU A 41 -4.12 -5.45 -10.82
N ARG A 42 -4.56 -4.55 -9.94
CA ARG A 42 -4.30 -3.11 -10.09
C ARG A 42 -2.81 -2.79 -10.00
N TRP A 43 -2.12 -3.35 -9.02
CA TRP A 43 -0.68 -3.19 -8.91
C TRP A 43 0.08 -3.81 -10.09
N ARG A 44 -0.38 -4.96 -10.59
CA ARG A 44 0.18 -5.60 -11.79
C ARG A 44 0.08 -4.68 -13.01
N ALA A 45 -1.05 -4.00 -13.19
CA ALA A 45 -1.23 -3.06 -14.29
C ALA A 45 -0.21 -1.90 -14.22
N ALA A 46 0.02 -1.34 -13.04
CA ALA A 46 1.01 -0.28 -12.82
C ALA A 46 2.45 -0.78 -13.01
N ALA A 47 2.82 -1.92 -12.41
CA ALA A 47 4.18 -2.45 -12.43
C ALA A 47 4.54 -3.22 -13.71
N GLY A 48 3.53 -3.73 -14.44
CA GLY A 48 3.69 -4.49 -15.70
C GLY A 48 3.76 -6.01 -15.53
N SER A 49 3.99 -6.54 -14.33
CA SER A 49 3.90 -7.96 -14.01
C SER A 49 3.58 -8.15 -12.53
N GLN A 50 3.07 -9.33 -12.17
CA GLN A 50 2.69 -9.63 -10.79
C GLN A 50 3.89 -9.62 -9.84
N ASN A 51 5.01 -10.18 -10.25
CA ASN A 51 6.22 -10.19 -9.43
C ASN A 51 6.83 -8.78 -9.30
N ALA A 52 6.79 -7.97 -10.35
CA ALA A 52 7.18 -6.56 -10.27
C ALA A 52 6.26 -5.77 -9.31
N ALA A 53 4.95 -6.07 -9.31
CA ALA A 53 4.00 -5.49 -8.36
C ALA A 53 4.35 -5.83 -6.91
N ILE A 54 4.68 -7.09 -6.63
CA ILE A 54 5.11 -7.53 -5.28
C ILE A 54 6.39 -6.80 -4.85
N VAL A 55 7.37 -6.67 -5.76
CA VAL A 55 8.60 -5.90 -5.50
C VAL A 55 8.28 -4.42 -5.24
N LEU A 56 7.40 -3.82 -6.03
CA LEU A 56 6.98 -2.43 -5.85
C LEU A 56 6.31 -2.20 -4.50
N LEU A 57 5.39 -3.09 -4.10
CA LEU A 57 4.75 -3.06 -2.78
C LEU A 57 5.76 -3.20 -1.64
N ALA A 58 6.79 -4.06 -1.79
CA ALA A 58 7.84 -4.18 -0.80
C ALA A 58 8.67 -2.89 -0.68
N VAL A 59 8.95 -2.20 -1.80
CA VAL A 59 9.61 -0.88 -1.76
C VAL A 59 8.76 0.13 -1.00
N VAL A 60 7.44 0.21 -1.28
CA VAL A 60 6.51 1.08 -0.53
C VAL A 60 6.59 0.79 0.97
N ALA A 61 6.42 -0.48 1.36
CA ALA A 61 6.37 -0.88 2.77
C ALA A 61 7.68 -0.57 3.51
N ILE A 62 8.84 -0.88 2.90
CA ILE A 62 10.15 -0.64 3.51
C ILE A 62 10.42 0.87 3.60
N SER A 63 10.15 1.62 2.53
CA SER A 63 10.38 3.08 2.51
C SER A 63 9.52 3.80 3.54
N ALA A 64 8.28 3.34 3.75
CA ALA A 64 7.33 3.93 4.69
C ALA A 64 7.54 3.47 6.14
N GLU A 65 8.48 2.58 6.44
CA GLU A 65 8.66 2.02 7.80
C GLU A 65 8.88 3.12 8.86
N LYS A 66 9.64 4.14 8.55
CA LYS A 66 9.85 5.28 9.46
C LYS A 66 8.60 6.12 9.60
N LEU A 67 7.84 6.31 8.52
CA LEU A 67 6.64 7.13 8.50
C LEU A 67 5.54 6.55 9.40
N THR A 68 5.42 5.21 9.46
CA THR A 68 4.43 4.54 10.32
C THR A 68 4.76 4.64 11.81
N ARG A 69 6.00 4.98 12.17
CA ARG A 69 6.47 5.13 13.55
C ARG A 69 6.63 6.59 13.99
N ALA A 70 6.67 7.52 13.05
CA ALA A 70 6.76 8.95 13.33
C ALA A 70 5.37 9.57 13.39
N GLU A 71 5.19 10.57 14.27
CA GLU A 71 4.08 11.51 14.13
C GLU A 71 4.43 12.40 12.93
N LEU A 72 3.85 12.10 11.78
CA LEU A 72 4.01 12.92 10.58
C LEU A 72 3.31 14.27 10.80
N GLU A 73 3.96 15.34 10.36
CA GLU A 73 3.31 16.65 10.26
C GLU A 73 2.13 16.57 9.29
N ASP A 74 1.06 17.31 9.56
CA ASP A 74 -0.20 17.23 8.79
C ASP A 74 0.00 17.44 7.29
N GLU A 75 1.02 18.20 6.88
CA GLU A 75 1.33 18.46 5.47
C GLU A 75 1.73 17.18 4.70
N PHE A 76 2.35 16.20 5.37
CA PHE A 76 2.80 14.95 4.74
C PHE A 76 1.73 13.83 4.77
N HIS A 77 0.53 14.10 5.26
CA HIS A 77 -0.58 13.14 5.19
C HIS A 77 -1.15 13.00 3.79
N SER A 78 -0.93 13.97 2.92
CA SER A 78 -1.37 13.95 1.51
C SER A 78 -0.26 13.46 0.60
N LEU A 79 -0.62 12.64 -0.40
CA LEU A 79 0.31 12.27 -1.49
C LEU A 79 0.71 13.46 -2.39
N ALA A 80 -0.03 14.57 -2.34
CA ALA A 80 0.30 15.76 -3.11
C ALA A 80 1.67 16.35 -2.70
N GLU A 81 2.04 16.18 -1.42
CA GLU A 81 3.31 16.68 -0.89
C GLU A 81 4.36 15.56 -0.83
N PRO A 82 5.53 15.75 -1.47
CA PRO A 82 6.61 14.79 -1.41
C PRO A 82 7.16 14.67 0.02
N VAL A 83 7.29 13.45 0.51
CA VAL A 83 7.93 13.20 1.81
C VAL A 83 9.45 13.43 1.70
N PRO A 84 10.07 14.19 2.61
CA PRO A 84 11.52 14.36 2.66
C PRO A 84 12.27 13.02 2.73
N ALA A 85 13.39 12.91 1.99
CA ALA A 85 14.13 11.66 1.84
C ALA A 85 14.71 11.12 3.16
N ASP A 86 14.99 11.98 4.14
CA ASP A 86 15.48 11.61 5.48
C ASP A 86 14.42 10.95 6.35
N LEU A 87 13.14 11.20 6.06
CA LEU A 87 12.00 10.53 6.70
C LEU A 87 11.73 9.15 6.10
N LEU A 88 12.32 8.82 4.96
CA LEU A 88 12.16 7.52 4.32
C LEU A 88 13.24 6.53 4.76
N SER A 89 12.88 5.26 4.87
CA SER A 89 13.85 4.18 5.10
C SER A 89 14.59 3.84 3.82
N LYS A 90 15.90 3.62 3.93
CA LYS A 90 16.69 3.15 2.79
C LYS A 90 16.27 1.74 2.39
N CYS A 91 15.98 1.56 1.11
CA CYS A 91 15.60 0.29 0.51
C CYS A 91 16.76 -0.24 -0.36
N ASN A 92 17.01 -1.53 -0.35
CA ASN A 92 18.00 -2.19 -1.20
C ASN A 92 17.53 -3.58 -1.64
N VAL A 93 18.23 -4.19 -2.58
CA VAL A 93 17.87 -5.53 -3.12
C VAL A 93 17.73 -6.58 -2.02
N SER A 94 18.55 -6.52 -0.97
CA SER A 94 18.53 -7.53 0.10
C SER A 94 17.29 -7.37 0.98
N SER A 95 16.92 -6.13 1.34
CA SER A 95 15.71 -5.86 2.12
C SER A 95 14.44 -6.21 1.35
N ILE A 96 14.41 -5.91 0.04
CA ILE A 96 13.29 -6.30 -0.83
C ILE A 96 13.19 -7.83 -0.95
N ALA A 97 14.33 -8.52 -1.16
CA ALA A 97 14.35 -9.97 -1.24
C ALA A 97 13.83 -10.62 0.04
N ALA A 98 14.24 -10.11 1.21
CA ALA A 98 13.74 -10.57 2.51
C ALA A 98 12.23 -10.35 2.67
N ALA A 99 11.72 -9.18 2.26
CA ALA A 99 10.29 -8.84 2.37
C ALA A 99 9.40 -9.64 1.41
N THR A 100 9.91 -9.98 0.21
CA THR A 100 9.13 -10.69 -0.83
C THR A 100 9.27 -12.21 -0.80
N GLY A 101 10.30 -12.73 -0.14
CA GLY A 101 10.68 -14.14 -0.22
C GLY A 101 11.35 -14.53 -1.55
N PHE A 102 11.60 -13.59 -2.47
CA PHE A 102 12.31 -13.85 -3.71
C PHE A 102 13.82 -13.99 -3.46
N ASN A 103 14.51 -14.78 -4.29
CA ASN A 103 15.97 -14.76 -4.29
C ASN A 103 16.49 -13.40 -4.82
N ARG A 104 17.76 -13.07 -4.45
CA ARG A 104 18.35 -11.76 -4.78
C ARG A 104 18.43 -11.49 -6.29
N GLU A 105 18.64 -12.51 -7.11
CA GLU A 105 18.75 -12.35 -8.56
C GLU A 105 17.38 -12.03 -9.19
N THR A 106 16.34 -12.74 -8.77
CA THR A 106 14.97 -12.46 -9.16
C THR A 106 14.55 -11.05 -8.74
N THR A 107 14.85 -10.66 -7.50
CA THR A 107 14.59 -9.30 -6.99
C THR A 107 15.31 -8.25 -7.82
N ARG A 108 16.62 -8.44 -8.11
CA ARG A 108 17.41 -7.52 -8.92
C ARG A 108 16.81 -7.33 -10.31
N ARG A 109 16.38 -8.41 -10.94
CA ARG A 109 15.74 -8.36 -12.26
C ARG A 109 14.46 -7.51 -12.26
N TYR A 110 13.57 -7.69 -11.28
CA TYR A 110 12.35 -6.89 -11.21
C TYR A 110 12.59 -5.45 -10.79
N VAL A 111 13.55 -5.19 -9.91
CA VAL A 111 13.99 -3.82 -9.59
C VAL A 111 14.51 -3.13 -10.87
N ASN A 112 15.35 -3.80 -11.67
CA ASN A 112 15.83 -3.22 -12.92
C ASN A 112 14.70 -2.93 -13.91
N GLN A 113 13.70 -3.82 -14.04
CA GLN A 113 12.52 -3.57 -14.87
C GLN A 113 11.73 -2.33 -14.40
N LEU A 114 11.62 -2.13 -13.09
CA LEU A 114 10.93 -0.94 -12.54
C LEU A 114 11.76 0.33 -12.72
N VAL A 115 13.09 0.22 -12.69
CA VAL A 115 14.01 1.34 -13.02
C VAL A 115 13.91 1.71 -14.51
N GLU A 116 13.93 0.73 -15.40
CA GLU A 116 13.76 0.95 -16.86
C GLU A 116 12.41 1.61 -17.19
N LYS A 117 11.38 1.34 -16.40
CA LYS A 117 10.05 1.98 -16.52
C LYS A 117 9.98 3.39 -15.92
N GLY A 118 11.05 3.87 -15.28
CA GLY A 118 11.05 5.17 -14.60
C GLY A 118 10.12 5.23 -13.37
N ILE A 119 9.89 4.10 -12.73
CA ILE A 119 9.12 3.99 -11.48
C ILE A 119 10.06 4.11 -10.28
N LEU A 120 11.17 3.39 -10.34
CA LEU A 120 12.23 3.40 -9.33
C LEU A 120 13.50 4.00 -9.90
N GLU A 121 14.36 4.45 -9.02
CA GLU A 121 15.73 4.84 -9.32
C GLU A 121 16.69 4.17 -8.36
N ARG A 122 17.95 4.11 -8.77
CA ARG A 122 19.05 3.58 -7.95
C ARG A 122 20.09 4.67 -7.74
N SER A 123 20.34 5.00 -6.47
CA SER A 123 21.39 5.93 -6.10
C SER A 123 22.80 5.30 -6.21
N ALA A 124 23.82 6.12 -6.16
CA ALA A 124 25.22 5.69 -6.28
C ALA A 124 25.66 4.73 -5.17
N ASP A 125 25.07 4.83 -3.97
CA ASP A 125 25.28 3.91 -2.83
C ASP A 125 24.47 2.61 -2.94
N GLY A 126 23.73 2.42 -4.05
CA GLY A 126 22.90 1.24 -4.32
C GLY A 126 21.54 1.23 -3.66
N ALA A 127 21.13 2.32 -2.98
CA ALA A 127 19.79 2.45 -2.45
C ALA A 127 18.78 2.56 -3.59
N ILE A 128 17.57 2.05 -3.34
CA ILE A 128 16.46 2.01 -4.28
C ILE A 128 15.37 2.91 -3.71
N ALA A 129 14.87 3.82 -4.53
CA ALA A 129 13.81 4.77 -4.18
C ALA A 129 12.85 4.95 -5.35
N PHE A 130 11.70 5.58 -5.10
CA PHE A 130 10.87 6.08 -6.18
C PHE A 130 11.54 7.24 -6.90
N VAL A 131 11.35 7.31 -8.23
CA VAL A 131 11.72 8.50 -8.99
C VAL A 131 10.97 9.71 -8.40
N PRO A 132 11.63 10.85 -8.17
CA PRO A 132 10.98 12.04 -7.64
C PRO A 132 9.71 12.42 -8.43
N GLY A 133 8.63 12.71 -7.72
CA GLY A 133 7.34 13.04 -8.32
C GLY A 133 6.54 11.84 -8.86
N TYR A 134 7.05 10.60 -8.82
CA TYR A 134 6.30 9.44 -9.30
C TYR A 134 5.02 9.21 -8.49
N LEU A 135 5.09 9.31 -7.17
CA LEU A 135 3.93 9.09 -6.30
C LEU A 135 2.88 10.20 -6.38
N GLN A 136 3.24 11.39 -6.89
CA GLN A 136 2.36 12.54 -7.10
C GLN A 136 1.62 12.50 -8.45
N ARG A 137 1.87 11.49 -9.27
CA ARG A 137 1.18 11.34 -10.58
C ARG A 137 -0.29 11.02 -10.39
N GLU A 138 -1.12 11.53 -11.29
CA GLU A 138 -2.57 11.30 -11.31
C GLU A 138 -2.91 9.80 -11.33
N GLU A 139 -2.16 9.01 -12.13
CA GLU A 139 -2.37 7.57 -12.22
C GLU A 139 -2.18 6.84 -10.88
N ILE A 140 -1.31 7.38 -9.99
CA ILE A 140 -1.10 6.80 -8.65
C ILE A 140 -2.23 7.21 -7.72
N ALA A 141 -2.71 8.45 -7.79
CA ALA A 141 -3.88 8.90 -7.04
C ALA A 141 -5.12 8.07 -7.42
N ASP A 142 -5.37 7.87 -8.70
CA ASP A 142 -6.45 7.03 -9.23
C ASP A 142 -6.31 5.58 -8.78
N LEU A 143 -5.10 5.01 -8.84
CA LEU A 143 -4.82 3.66 -8.37
C LEU A 143 -5.22 3.50 -6.89
N LEU A 144 -4.85 4.44 -6.04
CA LEU A 144 -5.18 4.41 -4.61
C LEU A 144 -6.66 4.60 -4.36
N GLN A 145 -7.31 5.54 -5.07
CA GLN A 145 -8.75 5.75 -4.95
C GLN A 145 -9.54 4.48 -5.27
N VAL A 146 -9.22 3.81 -6.39
CA VAL A 146 -9.86 2.55 -6.77
C VAL A 146 -9.61 1.45 -5.72
N GLN A 147 -8.42 1.38 -5.12
CA GLN A 147 -8.13 0.41 -4.06
C GLN A 147 -8.96 0.67 -2.80
N LEU A 148 -9.11 1.93 -2.39
CA LEU A 148 -9.96 2.31 -1.25
C LEU A 148 -11.43 1.95 -1.50
N GLU A 149 -11.92 2.15 -2.73
CA GLU A 149 -13.27 1.73 -3.11
C GLU A 149 -13.46 0.21 -3.05
N LEU A 150 -12.48 -0.56 -3.54
CA LEU A 150 -12.51 -2.03 -3.46
C LEU A 150 -12.51 -2.50 -2.01
N LEU A 151 -11.64 -1.93 -1.19
CA LEU A 151 -11.56 -2.23 0.24
C LEU A 151 -12.87 -1.91 0.96
N SER A 152 -13.44 -0.73 0.70
CA SER A 152 -14.70 -0.29 1.28
C SER A 152 -15.87 -1.21 0.92
N ARG A 153 -15.98 -1.61 -0.36
CA ARG A 153 -17.01 -2.57 -0.81
C ARG A 153 -16.85 -3.92 -0.11
N SER A 154 -15.64 -4.46 -0.07
CA SER A 154 -15.38 -5.75 0.57
C SER A 154 -15.62 -5.69 2.08
N ALA A 155 -15.24 -4.60 2.76
CA ALA A 155 -15.52 -4.40 4.17
C ALA A 155 -17.04 -4.39 4.45
N ASN A 156 -17.83 -3.68 3.64
CA ASN A 156 -19.29 -3.66 3.75
C ASN A 156 -19.91 -5.04 3.49
N GLU A 157 -19.40 -5.80 2.54
CA GLU A 157 -19.87 -7.17 2.28
C GLU A 157 -19.53 -8.10 3.44
N LEU A 158 -18.34 -8.01 4.01
CA LEU A 158 -17.94 -8.78 5.20
C LEU A 158 -18.76 -8.41 6.44
N LEU A 159 -19.15 -7.14 6.59
CA LEU A 159 -20.11 -6.70 7.61
C LEU A 159 -21.50 -7.33 7.39
N ARG A 160 -22.00 -7.31 6.15
CA ARG A 160 -23.28 -7.92 5.78
C ARG A 160 -23.31 -9.43 6.04
N LEU A 161 -22.19 -10.11 5.81
CA LEU A 161 -22.01 -11.53 6.10
C LEU A 161 -21.81 -11.83 7.59
N GLY A 162 -21.72 -10.82 8.45
CA GLY A 162 -21.44 -11.00 9.88
C GLY A 162 -20.01 -11.49 10.18
N ALA A 163 -19.10 -11.47 9.21
CA ALA A 163 -17.69 -11.82 9.39
C ALA A 163 -16.88 -10.67 10.04
N LEU A 164 -17.38 -9.44 9.89
CA LEU A 164 -16.92 -8.26 10.59
C LEU A 164 -18.06 -7.67 11.42
N SER A 165 -17.73 -6.99 12.52
CA SER A 165 -18.64 -6.16 13.31
C SER A 165 -17.99 -4.83 13.64
N GLY A 166 -18.81 -3.78 13.77
CA GLY A 166 -18.39 -2.51 14.37
C GLY A 166 -18.35 -2.64 15.89
N VAL A 167 -17.35 -2.03 16.53
CA VAL A 167 -17.19 -1.97 18.01
C VAL A 167 -17.18 -0.53 18.44
#